data_5b5edd819b3e78a22697a8805ced3ad5
#
_entry.id   5b5edd819b3e78a22697a8805ced3ad5
#
_cell.length_a   1.000
_cell.length_b   1.000
_cell.length_c   1.000
_cell.angle_alpha   90.00
_cell.angle_beta   90.00
_cell.angle_gamma   90.00
#
_symmetry.space_group_name_H-M   'P 1'
#
loop_
_entity.id
_entity.type
_entity.pdbx_description
1 polymer ?
#
loop_
_entity_poly.entity_id
_entity_poly.type
_entity_poly.pdbx_seq_one_letter_code
_entity_poly.pdbx_strand_id
1 'polypeptide(L)'
;MCIRDSLKAAAGIAGIMKSVMALHHRTIPPSANFETPNPTVDWSNIPFFVPTEPREWPRPADHPRRAGVSAFGFGGTNFHIALEGYEPDHHVPLAQAWDARWQAYSGQGETAAPSIFDGSLPATMSHEELKAIEGGVLLLSAPTLEDLKAAVGAQSFDGPLFDEDPKGHRLSQALQNASASFDATAPFRMAIVATSWSEFTKRQTLAGQAMMDPAKWGFLQAQGVLITDQAPLPPEAKTVHMYPGQGSQYVGMTADLVQRFTAPAQVWAQADETMIQVLGGETLSGFVLRSSLSKEELKEAEHKLKQTEYTQPAMLTADLAIERTLQAYGHAPDMVAGHSLGEYAALMSSGILDMDGALRAAAARGTEMGSVEIDDKGLMASVTAPYEAVAATLEATEGYVIAANKNSPKMTVIAGETAPVQAAMASFEQQGYSCIALATSHAFHSRIVAPANEPLRRFLEGLEIRWPSVPITANVDGTFYPMKGESSKPAILEKLAPQMASSVEWTKQIETMYD
;
A
#
# COMPACT_ATOMS: atom_id res chain seq x y z
N MET A 1 -33.25 20.88 28.69
CA MET A 1 -32.06 21.00 27.80
C MET A 1 -31.80 19.64 27.18
N CYS A 2 -31.93 19.50 25.86
CA CYS A 2 -31.85 18.22 25.19
C CYS A 2 -30.38 17.76 25.20
N ILE A 3 -30.11 16.50 25.58
CA ILE A 3 -28.74 15.92 25.60
C ILE A 3 -28.05 16.13 24.26
N ARG A 4 -28.79 16.07 23.15
CA ARG A 4 -28.31 16.34 21.80
C ARG A 4 -27.62 17.70 21.66
N ASP A 5 -28.17 18.74 22.24
CA ASP A 5 -27.67 20.12 22.11
C ASP A 5 -26.40 20.36 22.94
N SER A 6 -26.12 19.42 23.88
CA SER A 6 -24.90 19.42 24.70
C SER A 6 -23.73 18.70 24.03
N LEU A 7 -23.97 17.88 22.97
CA LEU A 7 -22.94 17.08 22.30
C LEU A 7 -22.05 17.89 21.35
N LYS A 8 -22.37 19.16 21.09
CA LYS A 8 -21.58 20.05 20.21
C LYS A 8 -21.13 19.34 18.91
N ALA A 9 -19.81 19.13 18.74
CA ALA A 9 -19.25 18.47 17.56
C ALA A 9 -19.74 17.01 17.35
N ALA A 10 -20.21 16.32 18.40
CA ALA A 10 -20.73 14.95 18.30
C ALA A 10 -22.22 14.90 17.92
N ALA A 11 -22.92 16.02 17.76
CA ALA A 11 -24.36 16.02 17.44
C ALA A 11 -24.66 15.36 16.09
N GLY A 12 -23.82 15.58 15.08
CA GLY A 12 -23.90 14.93 13.76
C GLY A 12 -23.78 13.41 13.86
N ILE A 13 -22.80 12.90 14.60
CA ILE A 13 -22.60 11.46 14.83
C ILE A 13 -23.81 10.84 15.54
N ALA A 14 -24.34 11.51 16.56
CA ALA A 14 -25.57 11.03 17.24
C ALA A 14 -26.75 10.93 16.27
N GLY A 15 -26.90 11.90 15.35
CA GLY A 15 -27.89 11.87 14.28
C GLY A 15 -27.70 10.68 13.32
N ILE A 16 -26.47 10.41 12.92
CA ILE A 16 -26.13 9.25 12.06
C ILE A 16 -26.46 7.94 12.76
N MET A 17 -26.00 7.75 14.00
CA MET A 17 -26.28 6.53 14.78
C MET A 17 -27.78 6.29 14.92
N LYS A 18 -28.56 7.32 15.27
CA LYS A 18 -30.03 7.23 15.37
C LYS A 18 -30.65 6.79 14.03
N SER A 19 -30.20 7.37 12.92
CA SER A 19 -30.72 7.07 11.58
C SER A 19 -30.34 5.66 11.12
N VAL A 20 -29.10 5.19 11.38
CA VAL A 20 -28.66 3.81 11.09
C VAL A 20 -29.50 2.80 11.88
N MET A 21 -29.71 3.03 13.18
CA MET A 21 -30.57 2.17 13.99
C MET A 21 -32.03 2.17 13.51
N ALA A 22 -32.56 3.33 13.12
CA ALA A 22 -33.92 3.44 12.57
C ALA A 22 -34.09 2.64 11.26
N LEU A 23 -33.11 2.72 10.36
CA LEU A 23 -33.05 1.93 9.11
C LEU A 23 -32.95 0.42 9.42
N HIS A 24 -32.06 0.03 10.34
CA HIS A 24 -31.86 -1.36 10.73
C HIS A 24 -33.11 -1.98 11.35
N HIS A 25 -33.74 -1.28 12.31
CA HIS A 25 -34.95 -1.74 12.98
C HIS A 25 -36.24 -1.47 12.19
N ARG A 26 -36.14 -0.82 11.02
CA ARG A 26 -37.30 -0.48 10.17
C ARG A 26 -38.36 0.33 10.90
N THR A 27 -37.92 1.18 11.82
CA THR A 27 -38.78 1.95 12.72
C THR A 27 -38.36 3.39 12.75
N ILE A 28 -39.29 4.33 12.51
CA ILE A 28 -39.06 5.75 12.69
C ILE A 28 -39.27 6.07 14.17
N PRO A 29 -38.23 6.53 14.90
CA PRO A 29 -38.35 6.85 16.30
C PRO A 29 -39.10 8.18 16.51
N PRO A 30 -39.75 8.38 17.67
CA PRO A 30 -40.44 9.62 17.95
C PRO A 30 -39.48 10.79 18.17
N SER A 31 -39.96 11.99 17.90
CA SER A 31 -39.30 13.25 18.25
C SER A 31 -39.52 13.57 19.72
N ALA A 32 -38.45 13.55 20.52
CA ALA A 32 -38.54 13.87 21.93
C ALA A 32 -38.88 15.38 22.11
N ASN A 33 -39.72 15.66 23.15
CA ASN A 33 -40.09 17.02 23.53
C ASN A 33 -40.83 17.84 22.44
N PHE A 34 -41.51 17.17 21.52
CA PHE A 34 -42.39 17.81 20.55
C PHE A 34 -43.81 17.80 21.07
N GLU A 35 -44.34 18.95 21.46
CA GLU A 35 -45.68 19.09 22.01
C GLU A 35 -46.59 19.88 21.06
N THR A 36 -46.07 20.95 20.44
CA THR A 36 -46.88 21.83 19.60
C THR A 36 -46.18 22.13 18.31
N PRO A 37 -46.83 21.92 17.14
CA PRO A 37 -46.28 22.32 15.84
C PRO A 37 -46.12 23.82 15.73
N ASN A 38 -45.12 24.26 14.95
CA ASN A 38 -44.95 25.67 14.65
C ASN A 38 -46.19 26.23 13.93
N PRO A 39 -46.90 27.20 14.50
CA PRO A 39 -48.15 27.73 13.94
C PRO A 39 -47.99 28.52 12.64
N THR A 40 -46.75 28.89 12.27
CA THR A 40 -46.46 29.60 11.02
C THR A 40 -46.32 28.66 9.83
N VAL A 41 -46.31 27.35 10.06
CA VAL A 41 -46.18 26.29 9.02
C VAL A 41 -47.57 25.69 8.78
N ASP A 42 -48.00 25.71 7.54
CA ASP A 42 -49.25 25.01 7.13
C ASP A 42 -49.01 23.49 7.00
N TRP A 43 -49.06 22.80 8.15
CA TRP A 43 -48.81 21.37 8.27
C TRP A 43 -49.80 20.49 7.47
N SER A 44 -50.93 21.06 7.06
CA SER A 44 -51.92 20.32 6.26
C SER A 44 -51.58 20.23 4.76
N ASN A 45 -50.72 21.13 4.29
CA ASN A 45 -50.36 21.26 2.87
C ASN A 45 -48.90 20.91 2.56
N ILE A 46 -48.15 20.35 3.51
CA ILE A 46 -46.77 19.89 3.28
C ILE A 46 -46.65 18.38 3.44
N PRO A 47 -45.75 17.74 2.69
CA PRO A 47 -45.57 16.28 2.76
C PRO A 47 -44.74 15.82 3.97
N PHE A 48 -44.55 16.65 4.97
CA PHE A 48 -43.75 16.36 6.16
C PHE A 48 -44.63 16.23 7.40
N PHE A 49 -44.20 15.37 8.32
CA PHE A 49 -44.79 15.23 9.63
C PHE A 49 -43.72 15.00 10.69
N VAL A 50 -44.02 15.32 11.95
CA VAL A 50 -43.16 15.04 13.09
C VAL A 50 -43.73 13.80 13.82
N PRO A 51 -43.00 12.69 13.88
CA PRO A 51 -43.48 11.50 14.58
C PRO A 51 -43.45 11.75 16.09
N THR A 52 -44.56 11.51 16.77
CA THR A 52 -44.70 11.62 18.23
C THR A 52 -44.67 10.26 18.92
N GLU A 53 -44.85 9.20 18.15
CA GLU A 53 -44.80 7.80 18.59
C GLU A 53 -43.92 6.98 17.67
N PRO A 54 -43.35 5.83 18.13
CA PRO A 54 -42.63 4.91 17.26
C PRO A 54 -43.53 4.44 16.11
N ARG A 55 -43.01 4.50 14.89
CA ARG A 55 -43.75 4.20 13.69
C ARG A 55 -43.02 3.18 12.83
N GLU A 56 -43.71 2.20 12.31
CA GLU A 56 -43.13 1.30 11.30
C GLU A 56 -42.69 2.12 10.09
N TRP A 57 -41.51 1.80 9.55
CA TRP A 57 -40.97 2.39 8.35
C TRP A 57 -41.12 1.44 7.17
N PRO A 58 -42.26 1.47 6.42
CA PRO A 58 -42.44 0.61 5.27
C PRO A 58 -41.41 0.89 4.20
N ARG A 59 -40.96 -0.14 3.51
CA ARG A 59 -40.09 0.03 2.36
C ARG A 59 -40.95 0.55 1.19
N PRO A 60 -40.50 1.62 0.49
CA PRO A 60 -41.07 2.01 -0.79
C PRO A 60 -40.93 0.90 -1.84
N ALA A 61 -41.83 0.84 -2.81
CA ALA A 61 -41.87 -0.23 -3.81
C ALA A 61 -40.68 -0.20 -4.79
N ASP A 62 -40.15 0.98 -5.05
CA ASP A 62 -39.16 1.29 -6.10
C ASP A 62 -37.74 1.56 -5.58
N HIS A 63 -37.57 1.69 -4.27
CA HIS A 63 -36.26 1.96 -3.68
C HIS A 63 -36.15 1.49 -2.22
N PRO A 64 -34.94 1.36 -1.65
CA PRO A 64 -34.73 1.14 -0.22
C PRO A 64 -35.18 2.31 0.65
N ARG A 65 -35.28 2.07 1.96
CA ARG A 65 -35.50 3.14 2.94
C ARG A 65 -34.31 4.09 2.94
N ARG A 66 -34.58 5.41 2.96
CA ARG A 66 -33.54 6.46 2.92
C ARG A 66 -33.71 7.42 4.08
N ALA A 67 -32.59 7.83 4.67
CA ALA A 67 -32.54 8.86 5.72
C ALA A 67 -31.53 9.93 5.35
N GLY A 68 -31.84 11.18 5.65
CA GLY A 68 -30.90 12.30 5.58
C GLY A 68 -30.51 12.77 6.98
N VAL A 69 -29.23 13.02 7.21
CA VAL A 69 -28.71 13.62 8.45
C VAL A 69 -27.97 14.89 8.10
N SER A 70 -28.42 16.03 8.68
CA SER A 70 -27.76 17.32 8.53
C SER A 70 -27.09 17.69 9.84
N ALA A 71 -25.86 18.19 9.75
CA ALA A 71 -25.13 18.81 10.85
C ALA A 71 -24.69 20.22 10.45
N PHE A 72 -25.08 21.21 11.25
CA PHE A 72 -24.79 22.62 11.01
C PHE A 72 -23.80 23.13 12.06
N GLY A 73 -22.65 23.61 11.63
CA GLY A 73 -21.62 24.20 12.50
C GLY A 73 -21.77 25.71 12.65
N PHE A 74 -21.50 26.25 13.85
CA PHE A 74 -21.54 27.71 14.11
C PHE A 74 -20.52 28.49 13.26
N GLY A 75 -19.52 27.85 12.69
CA GLY A 75 -18.52 28.46 11.79
C GLY A 75 -18.91 28.46 10.31
N GLY A 76 -20.16 28.11 9.96
CA GLY A 76 -20.65 28.06 8.57
C GLY A 76 -20.36 26.78 7.81
N THR A 77 -19.73 25.79 8.44
CA THR A 77 -19.50 24.46 7.85
C THR A 77 -20.73 23.59 8.07
N ASN A 78 -21.42 23.24 6.98
CA ASN A 78 -22.65 22.44 7.02
C ASN A 78 -22.42 21.15 6.25
N PHE A 79 -22.80 20.02 6.84
CA PHE A 79 -22.74 18.71 6.21
C PHE A 79 -24.13 18.10 6.12
N HIS A 80 -24.36 17.35 5.05
CA HIS A 80 -25.52 16.51 4.86
C HIS A 80 -25.09 15.13 4.39
N ILE A 81 -25.57 14.08 5.07
CA ILE A 81 -25.29 12.69 4.71
C ILE A 81 -26.62 12.01 4.37
N ALA A 82 -26.69 11.36 3.22
CA ALA A 82 -27.77 10.46 2.86
C ALA A 82 -27.39 9.02 3.24
N LEU A 83 -28.31 8.33 3.91
CA LEU A 83 -28.17 6.92 4.32
C LEU A 83 -29.23 6.11 3.62
N GLU A 84 -28.90 4.88 3.21
CA GLU A 84 -29.84 3.96 2.59
C GLU A 84 -29.83 2.63 3.34
N GLY A 85 -31.00 2.06 3.58
CA GLY A 85 -31.13 0.75 4.21
C GLY A 85 -30.71 -0.35 3.24
N TYR A 86 -29.84 -1.26 3.65
CA TYR A 86 -29.41 -2.37 2.80
C TYR A 86 -30.56 -3.34 2.49
N GLU A 87 -30.85 -3.52 1.21
CA GLU A 87 -31.84 -4.48 0.69
C GLU A 87 -31.16 -5.30 -0.42
N PRO A 88 -30.98 -6.63 -0.23
CA PRO A 88 -30.23 -7.48 -1.17
C PRO A 88 -30.76 -7.45 -2.61
N ASP A 89 -32.09 -7.43 -2.77
CA ASP A 89 -32.76 -7.40 -4.07
C ASP A 89 -32.55 -6.10 -4.85
N HIS A 90 -32.16 -5.04 -4.18
CA HIS A 90 -31.85 -3.74 -4.79
C HIS A 90 -30.34 -3.54 -4.97
N HIS A 91 -29.52 -3.85 -3.97
CA HIS A 91 -28.10 -3.53 -3.95
C HIS A 91 -27.24 -4.53 -4.73
N VAL A 92 -27.57 -5.83 -4.73
CA VAL A 92 -26.83 -6.83 -5.50
C VAL A 92 -26.87 -6.58 -7.01
N PRO A 93 -28.04 -6.26 -7.63
CA PRO A 93 -28.07 -5.87 -9.04
C PRO A 93 -27.31 -4.57 -9.34
N LEU A 94 -27.29 -3.61 -8.40
CA LEU A 94 -26.51 -2.37 -8.56
C LEU A 94 -25.01 -2.63 -8.51
N ALA A 95 -24.54 -3.49 -7.63
CA ALA A 95 -23.15 -3.91 -7.58
C ALA A 95 -22.74 -4.62 -8.89
N GLN A 96 -23.59 -5.53 -9.39
CA GLN A 96 -23.35 -6.19 -10.68
C GLN A 96 -23.37 -5.22 -11.87
N ALA A 97 -24.28 -4.24 -11.87
CA ALA A 97 -24.33 -3.19 -12.90
C ALA A 97 -23.12 -2.24 -12.80
N TRP A 98 -22.61 -2.02 -11.61
CA TRP A 98 -21.41 -1.23 -11.35
C TRP A 98 -20.16 -1.97 -11.84
N ASP A 99 -20.05 -3.28 -11.60
CA ASP A 99 -18.99 -4.14 -12.12
C ASP A 99 -19.00 -4.19 -13.67
N ALA A 100 -20.19 -4.32 -14.27
CA ALA A 100 -20.34 -4.28 -15.73
C ALA A 100 -19.98 -2.90 -16.33
N ARG A 101 -20.30 -1.82 -15.62
CA ARG A 101 -19.95 -0.45 -15.99
C ARG A 101 -18.46 -0.19 -15.85
N TRP A 102 -17.83 -0.75 -14.82
CA TRP A 102 -16.39 -0.70 -14.60
C TRP A 102 -15.62 -1.48 -15.68
N GLN A 103 -16.10 -2.67 -16.06
CA GLN A 103 -15.54 -3.44 -17.18
C GLN A 103 -15.70 -2.71 -18.53
N ALA A 104 -16.79 -1.99 -18.75
CA ALA A 104 -17.00 -1.16 -19.94
C ALA A 104 -16.13 0.11 -19.91
N TYR A 105 -15.84 0.66 -18.73
CA TYR A 105 -15.00 1.85 -18.53
C TYR A 105 -13.50 1.52 -18.70
N SER A 106 -13.04 0.37 -18.23
CA SER A 106 -11.66 -0.09 -18.43
C SER A 106 -11.33 -0.47 -19.88
N GLY A 107 -12.33 -0.49 -20.77
CA GLY A 107 -12.20 -0.80 -22.21
C GLY A 107 -12.39 0.35 -23.19
N GLN A 108 -12.79 1.55 -22.73
CA GLN A 108 -13.01 2.72 -23.62
C GLN A 108 -12.62 4.01 -22.93
N GLY A 109 -11.68 4.73 -23.51
CA GLY A 109 -11.26 6.05 -23.04
C GLY A 109 -12.39 7.09 -23.11
N GLU A 110 -12.22 8.10 -22.21
CA GLU A 110 -12.99 9.33 -22.08
C GLU A 110 -14.30 9.26 -21.28
N THR A 111 -14.21 9.55 -20.02
CA THR A 111 -14.85 10.66 -19.26
C THR A 111 -14.59 10.50 -17.76
N ALA A 112 -14.09 11.55 -17.13
CA ALA A 112 -13.77 11.58 -15.71
C ALA A 112 -15.00 11.31 -14.82
N ALA A 113 -14.88 10.32 -13.94
CA ALA A 113 -15.84 10.13 -12.85
C ALA A 113 -15.63 11.21 -11.77
N PRO A 114 -16.70 11.76 -11.17
CA PRO A 114 -16.54 12.76 -10.13
C PRO A 114 -15.84 12.15 -8.90
N SER A 115 -14.75 12.76 -8.46
CA SER A 115 -14.07 12.44 -7.21
C SER A 115 -15.04 12.64 -6.03
N ILE A 116 -15.29 11.58 -5.25
CA ILE A 116 -16.12 11.60 -4.04
C ILE A 116 -15.25 11.39 -2.79
N PHE A 117 -13.92 11.43 -2.91
CA PHE A 117 -13.04 11.08 -1.80
C PHE A 117 -12.20 12.26 -1.30
N ASP A 118 -12.38 12.57 -0.02
CA ASP A 118 -11.57 13.49 0.80
C ASP A 118 -10.22 12.89 1.26
N GLY A 119 -9.76 11.82 0.61
CA GLY A 119 -8.49 11.16 0.92
C GLY A 119 -8.55 10.06 1.98
N SER A 120 -9.71 9.78 2.59
CA SER A 120 -9.85 8.66 3.53
C SER A 120 -10.32 7.40 2.81
N LEU A 121 -9.39 6.52 2.45
CA LEU A 121 -9.73 5.15 2.00
C LEU A 121 -10.25 4.34 3.20
N PRO A 122 -11.22 3.42 3.00
CA PRO A 122 -11.71 2.59 4.08
C PRO A 122 -10.57 1.78 4.71
N ALA A 123 -10.49 1.82 6.04
CA ALA A 123 -9.43 1.16 6.81
C ALA A 123 -9.54 -0.38 6.82
N THR A 124 -10.66 -0.94 6.36
CA THR A 124 -10.92 -2.38 6.40
C THR A 124 -11.52 -2.86 5.08
N MET A 125 -11.15 -4.05 4.67
CA MET A 125 -11.75 -4.74 3.52
C MET A 125 -13.21 -5.10 3.82
N SER A 126 -14.05 -5.02 2.81
CA SER A 126 -15.42 -5.50 2.92
C SER A 126 -15.47 -7.03 3.07
N HIS A 127 -16.54 -7.55 3.68
CA HIS A 127 -16.73 -8.99 3.80
C HIS A 127 -16.80 -9.71 2.44
N GLU A 128 -17.19 -9.02 1.38
CA GLU A 128 -17.24 -9.56 0.02
C GLU A 128 -15.86 -9.61 -0.63
N GLU A 129 -15.02 -8.59 -0.42
CA GLU A 129 -13.62 -8.61 -0.85
C GLU A 129 -12.85 -9.75 -0.19
N LEU A 130 -13.08 -10.01 1.11
CA LEU A 130 -12.50 -11.16 1.81
C LEU A 130 -12.97 -12.51 1.24
N LYS A 131 -14.20 -12.61 0.75
CA LYS A 131 -14.73 -13.81 0.08
C LYS A 131 -14.16 -14.02 -1.33
N ALA A 132 -13.70 -12.96 -1.99
CA ALA A 132 -13.12 -13.04 -3.33
C ALA A 132 -11.68 -13.57 -3.35
N ILE A 133 -11.08 -13.81 -2.18
CA ILE A 133 -9.74 -14.41 -2.09
C ILE A 133 -9.81 -15.87 -2.54
N GLU A 134 -9.23 -16.16 -3.68
CA GLU A 134 -9.02 -17.52 -4.14
C GLU A 134 -7.91 -18.18 -3.31
N GLY A 135 -8.23 -19.31 -2.67
CA GLY A 135 -7.29 -20.03 -1.82
C GLY A 135 -7.50 -19.80 -0.32
N GLY A 136 -6.60 -20.34 0.46
CA GLY A 136 -6.64 -20.25 1.91
C GLY A 136 -5.31 -20.58 2.57
N VAL A 137 -5.27 -20.38 3.89
CA VAL A 137 -4.12 -20.67 4.74
C VAL A 137 -4.57 -21.61 5.85
N LEU A 138 -3.91 -22.76 5.98
CA LEU A 138 -4.00 -23.60 7.16
C LEU A 138 -2.92 -23.17 8.16
N LEU A 139 -3.32 -22.84 9.37
CA LEU A 139 -2.43 -22.55 10.48
C LEU A 139 -2.48 -23.72 11.47
N LEU A 140 -1.33 -24.27 11.81
CA LEU A 140 -1.15 -25.31 12.80
C LEU A 140 -0.08 -24.93 13.81
N SER A 141 -0.25 -25.37 15.05
CA SER A 141 0.70 -25.16 16.14
C SER A 141 0.80 -26.38 17.02
N ALA A 142 1.96 -26.60 17.62
CA ALA A 142 2.20 -27.73 18.51
C ALA A 142 3.37 -27.48 19.49
N PRO A 143 3.42 -28.18 20.63
CA PRO A 143 4.54 -28.09 21.56
C PRO A 143 5.82 -28.74 21.03
N THR A 144 5.72 -29.75 20.15
CA THR A 144 6.87 -30.42 19.52
C THR A 144 6.70 -30.53 18.01
N LEU A 145 7.80 -30.78 17.30
CA LEU A 145 7.79 -30.96 15.84
C LEU A 145 7.08 -32.26 15.43
N GLU A 146 7.18 -33.31 16.26
CA GLU A 146 6.44 -34.56 16.09
C GLU A 146 4.93 -34.37 16.20
N ASP A 147 4.48 -33.60 17.21
CA ASP A 147 3.06 -33.26 17.36
C ASP A 147 2.57 -32.41 16.20
N LEU A 148 3.39 -31.47 15.72
CA LEU A 148 3.06 -30.67 14.55
C LEU A 148 2.91 -31.54 13.30
N LYS A 149 3.81 -32.52 13.11
CA LYS A 149 3.71 -33.50 12.04
C LYS A 149 2.45 -34.34 12.13
N ALA A 150 2.09 -34.78 13.34
CA ALA A 150 0.85 -35.51 13.59
C ALA A 150 -0.36 -34.64 13.26
N ALA A 151 -0.34 -33.36 13.65
CA ALA A 151 -1.41 -32.41 13.35
C ALA A 151 -1.57 -32.20 11.84
N VAL A 152 -0.48 -32.09 11.07
CA VAL A 152 -0.52 -32.00 9.59
C VAL A 152 -1.15 -33.26 8.99
N GLY A 153 -0.74 -34.45 9.46
CA GLY A 153 -1.26 -35.73 8.97
C GLY A 153 -2.72 -35.98 9.33
N ALA A 154 -3.20 -35.39 10.43
CA ALA A 154 -4.60 -35.52 10.87
C ALA A 154 -5.56 -34.64 10.06
N GLN A 155 -5.07 -33.68 9.28
CA GLN A 155 -5.93 -32.84 8.43
C GLN A 155 -6.45 -33.68 7.26
N SER A 156 -7.73 -34.04 7.33
CA SER A 156 -8.44 -34.75 6.28
C SER A 156 -9.66 -33.95 5.89
N PHE A 157 -9.78 -33.66 4.62
CA PHE A 157 -10.91 -32.95 4.05
C PHE A 157 -11.59 -33.92 3.08
N ASP A 158 -12.37 -34.88 3.61
CA ASP A 158 -13.02 -35.92 2.84
C ASP A 158 -14.34 -35.45 2.21
N GLY A 159 -14.57 -35.84 0.95
CA GLY A 159 -15.88 -35.75 0.31
C GLY A 159 -15.87 -35.17 -1.11
N PRO A 160 -17.03 -35.18 -1.80
CA PRO A 160 -17.18 -34.70 -3.18
C PRO A 160 -17.01 -33.18 -3.37
N LEU A 161 -16.45 -32.49 -2.38
CA LEU A 161 -16.21 -31.04 -2.37
C LEU A 161 -15.11 -30.60 -3.36
N PHE A 162 -14.28 -31.54 -3.79
CA PHE A 162 -13.10 -31.24 -4.60
C PHE A 162 -13.42 -30.84 -6.05
N ASP A 163 -14.44 -31.45 -6.65
CA ASP A 163 -14.76 -31.25 -8.08
C ASP A 163 -15.73 -30.08 -8.32
N GLU A 164 -16.40 -29.58 -7.26
CA GLU A 164 -17.45 -28.57 -7.35
C GLU A 164 -17.02 -27.16 -6.93
N ASP A 165 -15.76 -26.96 -6.49
CA ASP A 165 -15.25 -25.67 -6.03
C ASP A 165 -14.04 -25.19 -6.82
N PRO A 166 -14.21 -24.89 -8.13
CA PRO A 166 -13.10 -24.47 -8.99
C PRO A 166 -12.46 -23.14 -8.56
N LYS A 167 -13.12 -22.35 -7.69
CA LYS A 167 -12.65 -21.06 -7.20
C LYS A 167 -12.07 -21.09 -5.78
N GLY A 168 -12.03 -22.25 -5.11
CA GLY A 168 -11.42 -22.40 -3.79
C GLY A 168 -12.16 -21.71 -2.62
N HIS A 169 -13.41 -21.27 -2.79
CA HIS A 169 -14.18 -20.62 -1.71
C HIS A 169 -14.40 -21.54 -0.50
N ARG A 170 -14.63 -22.84 -0.76
CA ARG A 170 -14.78 -23.84 0.28
C ARG A 170 -13.45 -24.22 0.92
N LEU A 171 -12.35 -24.17 0.13
CA LEU A 171 -10.99 -24.39 0.63
C LEU A 171 -10.66 -23.35 1.72
N SER A 172 -10.84 -22.06 1.44
CA SER A 172 -10.57 -20.99 2.40
C SER A 172 -11.31 -21.22 3.72
N GLN A 173 -12.62 -21.48 3.67
CA GLN A 173 -13.44 -21.73 4.86
C GLN A 173 -13.01 -23.00 5.61
N ALA A 174 -12.70 -24.07 4.90
CA ALA A 174 -12.26 -25.33 5.50
C ALA A 174 -10.91 -25.16 6.21
N LEU A 175 -9.93 -24.49 5.57
CA LEU A 175 -8.63 -24.23 6.18
C LEU A 175 -8.74 -23.26 7.37
N GLN A 176 -9.60 -22.25 7.28
CA GLN A 176 -9.89 -21.36 8.40
C GLN A 176 -10.49 -22.10 9.60
N ASN A 177 -11.47 -22.97 9.36
CA ASN A 177 -12.06 -23.78 10.42
C ASN A 177 -11.03 -24.73 11.06
N ALA A 178 -10.18 -25.37 10.25
CA ALA A 178 -9.10 -26.24 10.72
C ALA A 178 -8.01 -25.49 11.50
N SER A 179 -7.88 -24.19 11.27
CA SER A 179 -6.96 -23.31 12.00
C SER A 179 -7.51 -22.78 13.33
N ALA A 180 -8.73 -23.12 13.71
CA ALA A 180 -9.40 -22.57 14.90
C ALA A 180 -8.66 -22.84 16.22
N SER A 181 -7.82 -23.89 16.29
CA SER A 181 -7.01 -24.23 17.45
C SER A 181 -5.58 -23.71 17.39
N PHE A 182 -5.26 -22.85 16.42
CA PHE A 182 -3.93 -22.29 16.28
C PHE A 182 -3.57 -21.42 17.48
N ASP A 183 -2.42 -21.74 18.10
CA ASP A 183 -1.81 -20.96 19.16
C ASP A 183 -0.52 -20.29 18.64
N ALA A 184 -0.56 -18.96 18.51
CA ALA A 184 0.58 -18.18 18.04
C ALA A 184 1.77 -18.21 19.02
N THR A 185 1.57 -18.62 20.28
CA THR A 185 2.61 -18.71 21.30
C THR A 185 3.26 -20.09 21.37
N ALA A 186 2.73 -21.10 20.70
CA ALA A 186 3.29 -22.45 20.68
C ALA A 186 4.71 -22.46 20.10
N PRO A 187 5.61 -23.34 20.59
CA PRO A 187 6.99 -23.43 20.13
C PRO A 187 7.13 -23.68 18.63
N PHE A 188 6.33 -24.60 18.08
CA PHE A 188 6.35 -24.93 16.66
C PHE A 188 5.06 -24.46 16.00
N ARG A 189 5.19 -23.70 14.93
CA ARG A 189 4.06 -23.16 14.15
C ARG A 189 4.29 -23.41 12.68
N MET A 190 3.18 -23.65 11.96
CA MET A 190 3.20 -23.89 10.53
C MET A 190 2.05 -23.15 9.84
N ALA A 191 2.33 -22.66 8.63
CA ALA A 191 1.32 -22.20 7.70
C ALA A 191 1.45 -22.97 6.37
N ILE A 192 0.34 -23.48 5.86
CA ILE A 192 0.25 -24.05 4.51
C ILE A 192 -0.67 -23.14 3.70
N VAL A 193 -0.11 -22.43 2.73
CA VAL A 193 -0.87 -21.58 1.80
C VAL A 193 -1.26 -22.41 0.61
N ALA A 194 -2.49 -22.30 0.10
CA ALA A 194 -2.91 -23.02 -1.12
C ALA A 194 -4.03 -22.26 -1.84
N THR A 195 -4.03 -22.29 -3.17
CA THR A 195 -5.05 -21.69 -4.03
C THR A 195 -6.06 -22.72 -4.56
N SER A 196 -5.79 -24.01 -4.34
CA SER A 196 -6.67 -25.11 -4.72
C SER A 196 -6.47 -26.31 -3.79
N TRP A 197 -7.46 -27.21 -3.76
CA TRP A 197 -7.36 -28.46 -3.03
C TRP A 197 -6.18 -29.34 -3.48
N SER A 198 -5.95 -29.44 -4.78
CA SER A 198 -4.82 -30.19 -5.35
C SER A 198 -3.48 -29.64 -4.85
N GLU A 199 -3.35 -28.33 -4.82
CA GLU A 199 -2.16 -27.66 -4.31
C GLU A 199 -2.01 -27.87 -2.79
N PHE A 200 -3.09 -27.77 -2.03
CA PHE A 200 -3.10 -28.03 -0.60
C PHE A 200 -2.61 -29.45 -0.29
N THR A 201 -3.20 -30.48 -0.92
CA THR A 201 -2.81 -31.89 -0.72
C THR A 201 -1.36 -32.15 -1.06
N LYS A 202 -0.86 -31.55 -2.16
CA LYS A 202 0.55 -31.63 -2.55
C LYS A 202 1.46 -31.00 -1.48
N ARG A 203 1.13 -29.81 -1.00
CA ARG A 203 1.90 -29.10 0.03
C ARG A 203 1.86 -29.79 1.38
N GLN A 204 0.69 -30.32 1.78
CA GLN A 204 0.53 -31.13 2.98
C GLN A 204 1.40 -32.40 2.95
N THR A 205 1.40 -33.11 1.81
CA THR A 205 2.23 -34.29 1.60
C THR A 205 3.71 -33.94 1.69
N LEU A 206 4.12 -32.86 1.05
CA LEU A 206 5.49 -32.35 1.06
C LEU A 206 5.93 -31.96 2.48
N ALA A 207 5.06 -31.28 3.23
CA ALA A 207 5.27 -30.95 4.63
C ALA A 207 5.54 -32.22 5.44
N GLY A 208 4.66 -33.23 5.37
CA GLY A 208 4.81 -34.49 6.08
C GLY A 208 6.11 -35.26 5.77
N GLN A 209 6.64 -35.10 4.56
CA GLN A 209 7.89 -35.77 4.14
C GLN A 209 9.17 -35.03 4.57
N ALA A 210 9.14 -33.68 4.63
CA ALA A 210 10.36 -32.89 4.74
C ALA A 210 10.47 -32.05 6.00
N MET A 211 9.37 -31.84 6.76
CA MET A 211 9.35 -30.91 7.90
C MET A 211 10.25 -31.30 9.08
N MET A 212 10.55 -32.60 9.23
CA MET A 212 11.41 -33.09 10.31
C MET A 212 12.90 -32.73 10.12
N ASP A 213 13.27 -32.21 8.96
CA ASP A 213 14.62 -31.77 8.65
C ASP A 213 14.66 -30.24 8.53
N PRO A 214 15.14 -29.49 9.55
CA PRO A 214 15.19 -28.02 9.50
C PRO A 214 15.98 -27.47 8.31
N ALA A 215 16.96 -28.20 7.78
CA ALA A 215 17.69 -27.77 6.58
C ALA A 215 16.81 -27.67 5.32
N LYS A 216 15.64 -28.31 5.33
CA LYS A 216 14.66 -28.27 4.23
C LYS A 216 13.58 -27.22 4.41
N TRP A 217 13.54 -26.50 5.53
CA TRP A 217 12.48 -25.51 5.76
C TRP A 217 12.52 -24.35 4.75
N GLY A 218 13.70 -23.89 4.35
CA GLY A 218 13.82 -22.91 3.26
C GLY A 218 13.25 -23.40 1.92
N PHE A 219 13.45 -24.69 1.59
CA PHE A 219 12.82 -25.29 0.43
C PHE A 219 11.29 -25.39 0.58
N LEU A 220 10.81 -25.80 1.75
CA LEU A 220 9.37 -25.86 2.05
C LEU A 220 8.71 -24.47 1.94
N GLN A 221 9.37 -23.45 2.46
CA GLN A 221 8.91 -22.05 2.37
C GLN A 221 8.72 -21.63 0.91
N ALA A 222 9.66 -21.92 0.03
CA ALA A 222 9.55 -21.65 -1.40
C ALA A 222 8.39 -22.41 -2.08
N GLN A 223 7.89 -23.48 -1.45
CA GLN A 223 6.72 -24.23 -1.91
C GLN A 223 5.42 -23.83 -1.19
N GLY A 224 5.40 -22.76 -0.40
CA GLY A 224 4.21 -22.27 0.31
C GLY A 224 3.90 -23.04 1.60
N VAL A 225 4.90 -23.70 2.21
CA VAL A 225 4.82 -24.32 3.54
C VAL A 225 5.81 -23.62 4.45
N LEU A 226 5.33 -22.76 5.32
CA LEU A 226 6.16 -22.01 6.27
C LEU A 226 6.17 -22.76 7.61
N ILE A 227 7.35 -22.98 8.15
CA ILE A 227 7.54 -23.61 9.48
C ILE A 227 8.49 -22.74 10.28
N THR A 228 8.20 -22.58 11.56
CA THR A 228 9.07 -21.86 12.48
C THR A 228 9.09 -22.51 13.86
N ASP A 229 10.26 -22.50 14.49
CA ASP A 229 10.53 -22.80 15.90
C ASP A 229 10.98 -21.55 16.67
N GLN A 230 11.01 -20.41 15.96
CA GLN A 230 11.41 -19.15 16.57
C GLN A 230 10.38 -18.69 17.60
N ALA A 231 10.82 -18.08 18.68
CA ALA A 231 9.90 -17.44 19.61
C ALA A 231 9.01 -16.43 18.88
N PRO A 232 7.73 -16.30 19.27
CA PRO A 232 6.89 -15.22 18.76
C PRO A 232 7.56 -13.87 19.01
N LEU A 233 7.35 -12.93 18.10
CA LEU A 233 7.75 -11.56 18.34
C LEU A 233 7.08 -11.06 19.63
N PRO A 234 7.81 -10.33 20.50
CA PRO A 234 7.21 -9.78 21.69
C PRO A 234 6.11 -8.76 21.32
N PRO A 235 5.10 -8.55 22.19
CA PRO A 235 3.99 -7.65 21.89
C PRO A 235 4.41 -6.21 21.57
N GLU A 236 5.57 -5.79 22.10
CA GLU A 236 6.18 -4.48 21.85
C GLU A 236 6.99 -4.40 20.56
N ALA A 237 7.15 -5.49 19.82
CA ALA A 237 7.87 -5.50 18.55
C ALA A 237 7.21 -4.55 17.55
N LYS A 238 8.06 -3.75 16.89
CA LYS A 238 7.62 -2.73 15.92
C LYS A 238 7.57 -3.27 14.50
N THR A 239 6.57 -2.83 13.75
CA THR A 239 6.44 -3.13 12.33
C THR A 239 6.98 -1.96 11.52
N VAL A 240 7.88 -2.25 10.60
CA VAL A 240 8.41 -1.25 9.66
C VAL A 240 7.93 -1.58 8.25
N HIS A 241 7.28 -0.62 7.58
CA HIS A 241 7.04 -0.72 6.14
C HIS A 241 8.24 -0.12 5.40
N MET A 242 8.83 -0.91 4.52
CA MET A 242 9.99 -0.51 3.71
C MET A 242 9.61 -0.47 2.24
N TYR A 243 9.87 0.67 1.59
CA TYR A 243 9.50 0.91 0.21
C TYR A 243 10.70 0.80 -0.72
N PRO A 244 10.59 0.04 -1.83
CA PRO A 244 11.69 -0.16 -2.76
C PRO A 244 11.94 1.08 -3.62
N GLY A 245 13.14 1.17 -4.16
CA GLY A 245 13.53 2.16 -5.15
C GLY A 245 13.27 1.74 -6.59
N GLN A 246 13.69 2.60 -7.53
CA GLN A 246 13.68 2.33 -8.96
C GLN A 246 14.51 1.07 -9.28
N GLY A 247 14.00 0.22 -10.17
CA GLY A 247 14.55 -1.10 -10.52
C GLY A 247 13.62 -2.25 -10.17
N SER A 248 12.63 -2.03 -9.30
CA SER A 248 11.65 -3.05 -8.89
C SER A 248 10.38 -3.06 -9.75
N GLN A 249 10.22 -2.11 -10.69
CA GLN A 249 9.04 -1.98 -11.54
C GLN A 249 8.94 -3.07 -12.60
N TYR A 250 7.71 -3.48 -12.88
CA TYR A 250 7.38 -4.37 -14.01
C TYR A 250 5.95 -4.13 -14.49
N VAL A 251 5.69 -4.43 -15.75
CA VAL A 251 4.34 -4.33 -16.33
C VAL A 251 3.45 -5.39 -15.68
N GLY A 252 2.28 -4.98 -15.21
CA GLY A 252 1.35 -5.82 -14.46
C GLY A 252 1.55 -5.79 -12.94
N MET A 253 2.51 -4.99 -12.41
CA MET A 253 2.67 -4.87 -10.95
C MET A 253 1.36 -4.39 -10.31
N THR A 254 0.92 -5.07 -9.24
CA THR A 254 -0.35 -4.89 -8.53
C THR A 254 -1.64 -5.11 -9.33
N ALA A 255 -1.57 -5.56 -10.59
CA ALA A 255 -2.77 -5.82 -11.41
C ALA A 255 -3.73 -6.81 -10.74
N ASP A 256 -3.20 -7.88 -10.14
CA ASP A 256 -4.00 -8.86 -9.40
C ASP A 256 -4.70 -8.25 -8.17
N LEU A 257 -4.04 -7.33 -7.47
CA LEU A 257 -4.63 -6.62 -6.32
C LEU A 257 -5.76 -5.71 -6.77
N VAL A 258 -5.54 -4.94 -7.85
CA VAL A 258 -6.54 -4.03 -8.43
C VAL A 258 -7.78 -4.78 -8.91
N GLN A 259 -7.62 -5.98 -9.46
CA GLN A 259 -8.74 -6.81 -9.90
C GLN A 259 -9.55 -7.40 -8.74
N ARG A 260 -8.93 -7.59 -7.57
CA ARG A 260 -9.55 -8.30 -6.43
C ARG A 260 -10.05 -7.37 -5.34
N PHE A 261 -9.47 -6.18 -5.19
CA PHE A 261 -9.69 -5.29 -4.05
C PHE A 261 -9.98 -3.85 -4.47
N THR A 262 -10.92 -3.25 -3.77
CA THR A 262 -11.35 -1.86 -4.03
C THR A 262 -10.26 -0.86 -3.66
N ALA A 263 -9.58 -1.04 -2.54
CA ALA A 263 -8.59 -0.09 -2.05
C ALA A 263 -7.43 0.16 -3.05
N PRO A 264 -6.72 -0.87 -3.56
CA PRO A 264 -5.69 -0.63 -4.58
C PRO A 264 -6.25 -0.10 -5.90
N ALA A 265 -7.48 -0.48 -6.29
CA ALA A 265 -8.13 0.08 -7.49
C ALA A 265 -8.36 1.59 -7.37
N GLN A 266 -8.79 2.06 -6.19
CA GLN A 266 -8.97 3.49 -5.90
C GLN A 266 -7.65 4.25 -5.91
N VAL A 267 -6.57 3.64 -5.39
CA VAL A 267 -5.22 4.24 -5.44
C VAL A 267 -4.78 4.49 -6.88
N TRP A 268 -4.93 3.50 -7.77
CA TRP A 268 -4.57 3.65 -9.16
C TRP A 268 -5.45 4.69 -9.89
N ALA A 269 -6.76 4.72 -9.60
CA ALA A 269 -7.67 5.71 -10.17
C ALA A 269 -7.29 7.14 -9.75
N GLN A 270 -6.97 7.36 -8.47
CA GLN A 270 -6.51 8.66 -7.97
C GLN A 270 -5.15 9.04 -8.56
N ALA A 271 -4.23 8.08 -8.71
CA ALA A 271 -2.94 8.33 -9.35
C ALA A 271 -3.09 8.75 -10.82
N ASP A 272 -4.00 8.11 -11.55
CA ASP A 272 -4.31 8.50 -12.93
C ASP A 272 -4.86 9.92 -12.99
N GLU A 273 -5.79 10.30 -12.12
CA GLU A 273 -6.35 11.65 -12.04
C GLU A 273 -5.26 12.70 -11.79
N THR A 274 -4.36 12.43 -10.83
CA THR A 274 -3.24 13.31 -10.51
C THR A 274 -2.25 13.44 -11.67
N MET A 275 -1.94 12.31 -12.32
CA MET A 275 -0.82 12.24 -13.27
C MET A 275 -1.21 12.52 -14.73
N ILE A 276 -2.49 12.46 -15.09
CA ILE A 276 -2.93 12.60 -16.49
C ILE A 276 -2.44 13.90 -17.15
N GLN A 277 -2.42 15.01 -16.42
CA GLN A 277 -1.95 16.30 -16.91
C GLN A 277 -0.41 16.34 -17.00
N VAL A 278 0.26 15.70 -16.07
CA VAL A 278 1.74 15.62 -16.00
C VAL A 278 2.27 14.74 -17.14
N LEU A 279 1.54 13.68 -17.48
CA LEU A 279 1.92 12.70 -18.50
C LEU A 279 1.32 12.99 -19.89
N GLY A 280 0.87 14.22 -20.11
CA GLY A 280 0.39 14.64 -21.45
C GLY A 280 -0.90 13.96 -21.91
N GLY A 281 -1.78 13.56 -20.98
CA GLY A 281 -3.06 12.92 -21.28
C GLY A 281 -3.05 11.39 -21.16
N GLU A 282 -1.92 10.79 -20.79
CA GLU A 282 -1.82 9.35 -20.56
C GLU A 282 -2.03 8.99 -19.08
N THR A 283 -2.55 7.79 -18.82
CA THR A 283 -2.75 7.27 -17.47
C THR A 283 -1.65 6.28 -17.09
N LEU A 284 -1.26 6.26 -15.80
CA LEU A 284 -0.30 5.29 -15.29
C LEU A 284 -0.84 3.86 -15.41
N SER A 285 -2.10 3.65 -15.05
CA SER A 285 -2.77 2.34 -15.14
C SER A 285 -2.81 1.83 -16.58
N GLY A 286 -2.96 2.72 -17.57
CA GLY A 286 -3.07 2.39 -18.98
C GLY A 286 -1.86 1.68 -19.58
N PHE A 287 -0.66 1.85 -19.00
CA PHE A 287 0.53 1.11 -19.44
C PHE A 287 1.11 0.16 -18.38
N VAL A 288 0.80 0.36 -17.09
CA VAL A 288 1.30 -0.51 -16.01
C VAL A 288 0.39 -1.71 -15.77
N LEU A 289 -0.95 -1.50 -15.62
CA LEU A 289 -1.90 -2.56 -15.24
C LEU A 289 -2.37 -3.42 -16.43
N ARG A 290 -1.64 -3.40 -17.52
CA ARG A 290 -2.01 -4.16 -18.72
C ARG A 290 -1.82 -5.65 -18.52
N SER A 291 -2.83 -6.43 -18.92
CA SER A 291 -2.79 -7.89 -18.98
C SER A 291 -2.98 -8.37 -20.43
N SER A 292 -2.53 -9.57 -20.73
CA SER A 292 -2.72 -10.22 -22.03
C SER A 292 -2.11 -9.46 -23.23
N LEU A 293 -0.89 -8.90 -23.03
CA LEU A 293 -0.15 -8.18 -24.06
C LEU A 293 0.50 -9.14 -25.07
N SER A 294 0.57 -8.75 -26.33
CA SER A 294 1.49 -9.31 -27.30
C SER A 294 2.95 -9.04 -26.88
N LYS A 295 3.90 -9.75 -27.50
CA LYS A 295 5.34 -9.55 -27.19
C LYS A 295 5.82 -8.16 -27.54
N GLU A 296 5.29 -7.57 -28.61
CA GLU A 296 5.60 -6.22 -29.08
C GLU A 296 5.05 -5.17 -28.12
N GLU A 297 3.78 -5.27 -27.72
CA GLU A 297 3.14 -4.36 -26.75
C GLU A 297 3.81 -4.43 -25.37
N LEU A 298 4.22 -5.63 -24.93
CA LEU A 298 4.94 -5.79 -23.67
C LEU A 298 6.29 -5.05 -23.71
N LYS A 299 7.06 -5.20 -24.79
CA LYS A 299 8.34 -4.49 -24.96
C LYS A 299 8.17 -2.97 -24.97
N GLU A 300 7.12 -2.48 -25.62
CA GLU A 300 6.80 -1.05 -25.65
C GLU A 300 6.46 -0.53 -24.25
N ALA A 301 5.59 -1.23 -23.51
CA ALA A 301 5.21 -0.89 -22.15
C ALA A 301 6.42 -0.95 -21.19
N GLU A 302 7.27 -1.99 -21.30
CA GLU A 302 8.51 -2.10 -20.52
C GLU A 302 9.50 -0.98 -20.85
N HIS A 303 9.64 -0.61 -22.14
CA HIS A 303 10.51 0.49 -22.55
C HIS A 303 10.03 1.82 -21.96
N LYS A 304 8.73 2.07 -22.01
CA LYS A 304 8.13 3.25 -21.40
C LYS A 304 8.32 3.26 -19.88
N LEU A 305 8.03 2.14 -19.22
CA LEU A 305 8.17 2.01 -17.77
C LEU A 305 9.63 2.09 -17.28
N LYS A 306 10.63 2.04 -18.16
CA LYS A 306 12.05 2.27 -17.81
C LYS A 306 12.42 3.74 -17.75
N GLN A 307 11.62 4.64 -18.33
CA GLN A 307 11.89 6.08 -18.31
C GLN A 307 11.54 6.62 -16.92
N THR A 308 12.43 7.41 -16.32
CA THR A 308 12.36 7.83 -14.92
C THR A 308 11.10 8.61 -14.59
N GLU A 309 10.61 9.43 -15.49
CA GLU A 309 9.39 10.23 -15.36
C GLU A 309 8.11 9.38 -15.28
N TYR A 310 8.12 8.16 -15.84
CA TYR A 310 7.04 7.19 -15.74
C TYR A 310 7.25 6.19 -14.61
N THR A 311 8.50 5.72 -14.43
CA THR A 311 8.84 4.74 -13.39
C THR A 311 8.48 5.26 -12.00
N GLN A 312 8.87 6.51 -11.70
CA GLN A 312 8.81 7.00 -10.33
C GLN A 312 7.36 7.13 -9.82
N PRO A 313 6.43 7.81 -10.51
CA PRO A 313 5.05 7.85 -10.03
C PRO A 313 4.35 6.47 -10.10
N ALA A 314 4.69 5.60 -11.06
CA ALA A 314 4.12 4.26 -11.15
C ALA A 314 4.53 3.39 -9.95
N MET A 315 5.79 3.46 -9.52
CA MET A 315 6.28 2.75 -8.34
C MET A 315 5.59 3.24 -7.06
N LEU A 316 5.50 4.57 -6.86
CA LEU A 316 4.79 5.12 -5.70
C LEU A 316 3.33 4.66 -5.64
N THR A 317 2.67 4.63 -6.80
CA THR A 317 1.28 4.15 -6.88
C THR A 317 1.18 2.68 -6.49
N ALA A 318 2.10 1.83 -6.97
CA ALA A 318 2.13 0.42 -6.62
C ALA A 318 2.43 0.20 -5.12
N ASP A 319 3.39 0.93 -4.57
CA ASP A 319 3.74 0.89 -3.14
C ASP A 319 2.53 1.25 -2.27
N LEU A 320 1.83 2.34 -2.59
CA LEU A 320 0.63 2.74 -1.87
C LEU A 320 -0.51 1.74 -2.05
N ALA A 321 -0.69 1.18 -3.24
CA ALA A 321 -1.71 0.16 -3.50
C ALA A 321 -1.50 -1.08 -2.63
N ILE A 322 -0.25 -1.53 -2.47
CA ILE A 322 0.12 -2.63 -1.57
C ILE A 322 -0.10 -2.22 -0.12
N GLU A 323 0.35 -1.05 0.28
CA GLU A 323 0.18 -0.55 1.65
C GLU A 323 -1.29 -0.48 2.06
N ARG A 324 -2.16 0.08 1.20
CA ARG A 324 -3.60 0.15 1.47
C ARG A 324 -4.24 -1.22 1.57
N THR A 325 -3.74 -2.19 0.80
CA THR A 325 -4.16 -3.59 0.95
C THR A 325 -3.74 -4.14 2.32
N LEU A 326 -2.49 -3.94 2.75
CA LEU A 326 -2.01 -4.37 4.06
C LEU A 326 -2.80 -3.72 5.21
N GLN A 327 -3.06 -2.42 5.11
CA GLN A 327 -3.86 -1.68 6.09
C GLN A 327 -5.30 -2.22 6.19
N ALA A 328 -5.90 -2.62 5.06
CA ALA A 328 -7.22 -3.26 5.05
C ALA A 328 -7.23 -4.62 5.78
N TYR A 329 -6.08 -5.30 5.86
CA TYR A 329 -5.88 -6.49 6.69
C TYR A 329 -5.43 -6.18 8.14
N GLY A 330 -5.44 -4.91 8.54
CA GLY A 330 -5.07 -4.49 9.90
C GLY A 330 -3.57 -4.35 10.13
N HIS A 331 -2.74 -4.37 9.09
CA HIS A 331 -1.30 -4.15 9.19
C HIS A 331 -0.98 -2.68 8.96
N ALA A 332 -0.73 -1.95 10.05
CA ALA A 332 -0.24 -0.57 10.01
C ALA A 332 1.23 -0.53 10.45
N PRO A 333 2.06 0.35 9.88
CA PRO A 333 3.46 0.48 10.31
C PRO A 333 3.58 1.29 11.59
N ASP A 334 4.52 0.90 12.46
CA ASP A 334 5.00 1.72 13.57
C ASP A 334 6.07 2.72 13.09
N MET A 335 6.80 2.37 12.04
CA MET A 335 7.83 3.20 11.40
C MET A 335 7.84 2.90 9.89
N VAL A 336 8.35 3.84 9.11
CA VAL A 336 8.50 3.68 7.68
C VAL A 336 9.90 4.08 7.21
N ALA A 337 10.36 3.42 6.15
CA ALA A 337 11.61 3.75 5.48
C ALA A 337 11.48 3.51 3.98
N GLY A 338 12.19 4.29 3.18
CA GLY A 338 12.21 4.11 1.74
C GLY A 338 13.62 4.16 1.17
N HIS A 339 13.93 3.27 0.23
CA HIS A 339 15.22 3.27 -0.45
C HIS A 339 15.16 4.15 -1.68
N SER A 340 15.97 5.22 -1.73
CA SER A 340 16.02 6.15 -2.87
C SER A 340 14.62 6.69 -3.22
N LEU A 341 14.04 6.31 -4.34
CA LEU A 341 12.68 6.67 -4.74
C LEU A 341 11.63 6.27 -3.69
N GLY A 342 11.80 5.12 -3.05
CA GLY A 342 10.89 4.64 -2.00
C GLY A 342 10.76 5.58 -0.81
N GLU A 343 11.71 6.51 -0.59
CA GLU A 343 11.56 7.55 0.43
C GLU A 343 10.34 8.44 0.16
N TYR A 344 9.96 8.68 -1.08
CA TYR A 344 8.74 9.42 -1.43
C TYR A 344 7.46 8.65 -1.09
N ALA A 345 7.48 7.32 -1.23
CA ALA A 345 6.41 6.47 -0.73
C ALA A 345 6.34 6.50 0.81
N ALA A 346 7.49 6.45 1.48
CA ALA A 346 7.57 6.59 2.94
C ALA A 346 7.11 7.98 3.43
N LEU A 347 7.42 9.07 2.71
CA LEU A 347 6.92 10.42 3.00
C LEU A 347 5.39 10.50 2.91
N MET A 348 4.79 9.80 1.96
CA MET A 348 3.34 9.71 1.80
C MET A 348 2.73 8.86 2.93
N SER A 349 3.28 7.68 3.21
CA SER A 349 2.82 6.79 4.29
C SER A 349 2.93 7.45 5.67
N SER A 350 3.99 8.21 5.92
CA SER A 350 4.17 8.96 7.16
C SER A 350 3.25 10.18 7.30
N GLY A 351 2.59 10.60 6.22
CA GLY A 351 1.72 11.79 6.20
C GLY A 351 2.44 13.11 6.01
N ILE A 352 3.75 13.11 5.71
CA ILE A 352 4.51 14.33 5.36
C ILE A 352 3.99 14.94 4.07
N LEU A 353 3.71 14.11 3.06
CA LEU A 353 3.07 14.48 1.82
C LEU A 353 1.74 13.74 1.68
N ASP A 354 0.76 14.38 1.09
CA ASP A 354 -0.40 13.65 0.58
C ASP A 354 -0.06 12.93 -0.74
N MET A 355 -0.97 12.12 -1.23
CA MET A 355 -0.74 11.32 -2.43
C MET A 355 -0.47 12.19 -3.66
N ASP A 356 -1.24 13.26 -3.86
CA ASP A 356 -1.06 14.18 -4.98
C ASP A 356 0.34 14.82 -4.96
N GLY A 357 0.72 15.37 -3.80
CA GLY A 357 2.04 15.97 -3.60
C GLY A 357 3.18 14.98 -3.81
N ALA A 358 3.07 13.75 -3.29
CA ALA A 358 4.10 12.72 -3.44
C ALA A 358 4.26 12.26 -4.90
N LEU A 359 3.16 12.01 -5.61
CA LEU A 359 3.18 11.61 -7.02
C LEU A 359 3.79 12.70 -7.91
N ARG A 360 3.39 13.95 -7.71
CA ARG A 360 3.92 15.09 -8.46
C ARG A 360 5.39 15.34 -8.14
N ALA A 361 5.80 15.17 -6.88
CA ALA A 361 7.20 15.27 -6.48
C ALA A 361 8.04 14.16 -7.12
N ALA A 362 7.55 12.92 -7.17
CA ALA A 362 8.23 11.81 -7.83
C ALA A 362 8.35 12.03 -9.35
N ALA A 363 7.31 12.53 -10.00
CA ALA A 363 7.36 12.86 -11.42
C ALA A 363 8.35 14.00 -11.71
N ALA A 364 8.30 15.08 -10.90
CA ALA A 364 9.27 16.17 -11.01
C ALA A 364 10.72 15.65 -10.81
N ARG A 365 10.94 14.82 -9.79
CA ARG A 365 12.23 14.17 -9.55
C ARG A 365 12.69 13.35 -10.77
N GLY A 366 11.80 12.55 -11.34
CA GLY A 366 12.10 11.74 -12.54
C GLY A 366 12.46 12.60 -13.74
N THR A 367 11.72 13.69 -13.97
CA THR A 367 11.96 14.65 -15.05
C THR A 367 13.29 15.37 -14.88
N GLU A 368 13.56 15.92 -13.70
CA GLU A 368 14.79 16.64 -13.41
C GLU A 368 16.03 15.72 -13.51
N MET A 369 15.92 14.47 -13.03
CA MET A 369 16.99 13.48 -13.17
C MET A 369 17.25 13.10 -14.63
N GLY A 370 16.19 12.97 -15.43
CA GLY A 370 16.28 12.62 -16.86
C GLY A 370 16.82 13.77 -17.73
N SER A 371 16.61 15.02 -17.29
CA SER A 371 17.00 16.24 -18.04
C SER A 371 18.44 16.69 -17.82
N VAL A 372 19.22 16.02 -16.95
CA VAL A 372 20.62 16.39 -16.71
C VAL A 372 21.46 16.13 -17.97
N GLU A 373 21.84 17.20 -18.64
CA GLU A 373 22.74 17.17 -19.80
C GLU A 373 24.18 17.43 -19.38
N ILE A 374 25.00 16.37 -19.41
CA ILE A 374 26.43 16.39 -19.12
C ILE A 374 27.16 15.42 -20.05
N ASP A 375 28.45 15.71 -20.33
CA ASP A 375 29.25 14.89 -21.25
C ASP A 375 29.46 13.47 -20.74
N ASP A 376 29.86 13.30 -19.47
CA ASP A 376 29.95 12.00 -18.81
C ASP A 376 28.80 11.81 -17.83
N LYS A 377 27.79 11.04 -18.23
CA LYS A 377 26.64 10.67 -17.38
C LYS A 377 27.03 9.75 -16.23
N GLY A 378 28.26 9.28 -16.21
CA GLY A 378 28.80 8.40 -15.20
C GLY A 378 28.31 6.96 -15.29
N LEU A 379 28.77 6.17 -14.36
CA LEU A 379 28.45 4.75 -14.24
C LEU A 379 28.08 4.41 -12.79
N MET A 380 27.24 3.39 -12.62
CA MET A 380 26.97 2.77 -11.33
C MET A 380 27.31 1.28 -11.39
N ALA A 381 27.84 0.73 -10.30
CA ALA A 381 28.10 -0.69 -10.20
C ALA A 381 27.76 -1.23 -8.79
N SER A 382 27.17 -2.40 -8.73
CA SER A 382 26.94 -3.14 -7.49
C SER A 382 28.17 -3.94 -7.11
N VAL A 383 28.66 -3.77 -5.91
CA VAL A 383 29.84 -4.45 -5.35
C VAL A 383 29.42 -5.31 -4.18
N THR A 384 29.78 -6.60 -4.22
CA THR A 384 29.58 -7.53 -3.11
C THR A 384 30.89 -7.71 -2.36
N ALA A 385 31.13 -6.84 -1.39
CA ALA A 385 32.32 -6.80 -0.54
C ALA A 385 31.98 -6.20 0.83
N PRO A 386 32.77 -6.47 1.89
CA PRO A 386 32.68 -5.72 3.15
C PRO A 386 32.90 -4.21 2.89
N TYR A 387 32.15 -3.36 3.62
CA TYR A 387 32.17 -1.92 3.38
C TYR A 387 33.58 -1.31 3.54
N GLU A 388 34.38 -1.84 4.48
CA GLU A 388 35.77 -1.40 4.69
C GLU A 388 36.63 -1.62 3.44
N ALA A 389 36.44 -2.76 2.75
CA ALA A 389 37.15 -3.04 1.49
C ALA A 389 36.66 -2.10 0.36
N VAL A 390 35.36 -1.77 0.34
CA VAL A 390 34.81 -0.79 -0.60
C VAL A 390 35.44 0.56 -0.35
N ALA A 391 35.42 1.07 0.89
CA ALA A 391 35.97 2.37 1.25
C ALA A 391 37.46 2.49 0.88
N ALA A 392 38.27 1.48 1.23
CA ALA A 392 39.69 1.45 0.91
C ALA A 392 39.98 1.46 -0.61
N THR A 393 39.20 0.71 -1.39
CA THR A 393 39.33 0.67 -2.85
C THR A 393 38.95 2.02 -3.48
N LEU A 394 37.88 2.66 -3.00
CA LEU A 394 37.44 3.96 -3.51
C LEU A 394 38.45 5.06 -3.18
N GLU A 395 39.06 5.05 -1.99
CA GLU A 395 40.11 6.00 -1.58
C GLU A 395 41.36 5.85 -2.46
N ALA A 396 41.71 4.63 -2.88
CA ALA A 396 42.84 4.34 -3.75
C ALA A 396 42.56 4.61 -5.24
N THR A 397 41.31 4.84 -5.64
CA THR A 397 40.92 5.05 -7.03
C THR A 397 41.08 6.53 -7.40
N GLU A 398 41.84 6.82 -8.46
CA GLU A 398 41.96 8.19 -8.98
C GLU A 398 40.69 8.65 -9.69
N GLY A 399 40.28 9.89 -9.44
CA GLY A 399 39.06 10.48 -10.02
C GLY A 399 37.86 10.40 -9.09
N TYR A 400 36.66 10.67 -9.65
CA TYR A 400 35.44 10.74 -8.83
C TYR A 400 34.64 9.43 -8.85
N VAL A 401 34.69 8.74 -7.74
CA VAL A 401 33.87 7.57 -7.45
C VAL A 401 33.52 7.54 -5.96
N ILE A 402 32.28 7.22 -5.62
CA ILE A 402 31.76 7.18 -4.25
C ILE A 402 30.91 5.94 -3.98
N ALA A 403 30.71 5.63 -2.71
CA ALA A 403 29.68 4.70 -2.26
C ALA A 403 28.31 5.40 -2.32
N ALA A 404 27.57 5.16 -3.37
CA ALA A 404 26.27 5.81 -3.64
C ALA A 404 25.12 5.21 -2.83
N ASN A 405 25.07 3.86 -2.68
CA ASN A 405 24.06 3.21 -1.87
C ASN A 405 24.73 2.16 -0.96
N LYS A 406 24.65 2.37 0.33
CA LYS A 406 25.18 1.46 1.35
C LYS A 406 24.06 0.49 1.76
N ASN A 407 23.83 -0.55 0.91
CA ASN A 407 22.63 -1.40 0.97
C ASN A 407 22.67 -2.44 2.09
N SER A 408 23.86 -2.94 2.42
CA SER A 408 24.07 -3.86 3.54
C SER A 408 25.55 -3.85 3.92
N PRO A 409 25.95 -4.48 5.04
CA PRO A 409 27.37 -4.62 5.41
C PRO A 409 28.25 -5.30 4.34
N LYS A 410 27.63 -5.99 3.37
CA LYS A 410 28.33 -6.74 2.32
C LYS A 410 27.93 -6.33 0.89
N MET A 411 27.11 -5.30 0.73
CA MET A 411 26.66 -4.87 -0.60
C MET A 411 26.58 -3.35 -0.64
N THR A 412 27.36 -2.76 -1.54
CA THR A 412 27.42 -1.32 -1.80
C THR A 412 27.28 -1.07 -3.30
N VAL A 413 26.48 -0.08 -3.69
CA VAL A 413 26.51 0.46 -5.06
C VAL A 413 27.48 1.62 -5.08
N ILE A 414 28.45 1.56 -5.99
CA ILE A 414 29.37 2.66 -6.28
C ILE A 414 28.87 3.46 -7.48
N ALA A 415 29.12 4.77 -7.48
CA ALA A 415 28.74 5.66 -8.57
C ALA A 415 29.80 6.77 -8.75
N GLY A 416 29.94 7.26 -9.98
CA GLY A 416 30.91 8.30 -10.28
C GLY A 416 31.14 8.48 -11.77
N GLU A 417 32.21 9.14 -12.12
CA GLU A 417 32.64 9.27 -13.51
C GLU A 417 32.93 7.88 -14.12
N THR A 418 32.67 7.71 -15.40
CA THR A 418 32.70 6.39 -16.04
C THR A 418 34.06 5.70 -15.89
N ALA A 419 35.17 6.39 -16.15
CA ALA A 419 36.51 5.81 -16.08
C ALA A 419 36.94 5.45 -14.63
N PRO A 420 36.74 6.30 -13.61
CA PRO A 420 36.99 5.95 -12.21
C PRO A 420 36.18 4.76 -11.72
N VAL A 421 34.89 4.68 -12.07
CA VAL A 421 34.07 3.52 -11.68
C VAL A 421 34.59 2.25 -12.33
N GLN A 422 34.96 2.26 -13.62
CA GLN A 422 35.55 1.10 -14.30
C GLN A 422 36.87 0.67 -13.67
N ALA A 423 37.72 1.62 -13.27
CA ALA A 423 38.96 1.34 -12.57
C ALA A 423 38.72 0.69 -11.20
N ALA A 424 37.76 1.21 -10.43
CA ALA A 424 37.36 0.62 -9.18
C ALA A 424 36.79 -0.82 -9.36
N MET A 425 35.96 -1.05 -10.38
CA MET A 425 35.44 -2.38 -10.72
C MET A 425 36.59 -3.36 -10.99
N ALA A 426 37.55 -2.98 -11.82
CA ALA A 426 38.71 -3.84 -12.10
C ALA A 426 39.54 -4.14 -10.83
N SER A 427 39.65 -3.18 -9.90
CA SER A 427 40.33 -3.37 -8.63
C SER A 427 39.55 -4.37 -7.72
N PHE A 428 38.23 -4.27 -7.66
CA PHE A 428 37.40 -5.25 -6.90
C PHE A 428 37.51 -6.66 -7.46
N GLU A 429 37.48 -6.81 -8.78
CA GLU A 429 37.65 -8.13 -9.43
C GLU A 429 39.04 -8.74 -9.12
N GLN A 430 40.09 -7.95 -9.13
CA GLN A 430 41.45 -8.38 -8.75
C GLN A 430 41.52 -8.83 -7.28
N GLN A 431 40.73 -8.22 -6.42
CA GLN A 431 40.61 -8.60 -5.00
C GLN A 431 39.69 -9.84 -4.80
N GLY A 432 39.06 -10.36 -5.86
CA GLY A 432 38.16 -11.51 -5.82
C GLY A 432 36.73 -11.18 -5.43
N TYR A 433 36.33 -9.91 -5.44
CA TYR A 433 34.97 -9.48 -5.17
C TYR A 433 34.13 -9.46 -6.45
N SER A 434 32.83 -9.73 -6.32
CA SER A 434 31.87 -9.61 -7.43
C SER A 434 31.50 -8.13 -7.62
N CYS A 435 31.61 -7.66 -8.87
CA CYS A 435 31.25 -6.31 -9.25
C CYS A 435 30.46 -6.34 -10.57
N ILE A 436 29.26 -5.71 -10.59
CA ILE A 436 28.36 -5.75 -11.74
C ILE A 436 27.90 -4.34 -12.08
N ALA A 437 28.16 -3.91 -13.31
CA ALA A 437 27.67 -2.62 -13.82
C ALA A 437 26.12 -2.61 -13.87
N LEU A 438 25.52 -1.52 -13.44
CA LEU A 438 24.09 -1.32 -13.44
C LEU A 438 23.63 -0.55 -14.70
N ALA A 439 22.53 -0.97 -15.29
CA ALA A 439 21.94 -0.30 -16.46
C ALA A 439 21.13 0.93 -16.04
N THR A 440 21.81 1.99 -15.60
CA THR A 440 21.21 3.27 -15.21
C THR A 440 21.51 4.33 -16.26
N SER A 441 20.65 5.37 -16.38
CA SER A 441 20.86 6.48 -17.31
C SER A 441 21.96 7.44 -16.86
N HIS A 442 22.17 7.56 -15.56
CA HIS A 442 23.13 8.45 -14.93
C HIS A 442 23.69 7.80 -13.65
N ALA A 443 24.81 8.32 -13.15
CA ALA A 443 25.34 7.97 -11.83
C ALA A 443 24.54 8.68 -10.73
N PHE A 444 23.38 8.11 -10.39
CA PHE A 444 22.52 8.65 -9.34
C PHE A 444 23.19 8.62 -7.96
N HIS A 445 22.67 9.39 -7.03
CA HIS A 445 23.20 9.52 -5.68
C HIS A 445 24.67 9.98 -5.64
N SER A 446 25.06 10.78 -6.64
CA SER A 446 26.39 11.36 -6.79
C SER A 446 26.31 12.83 -7.25
N ARG A 447 27.43 13.56 -7.19
CA ARG A 447 27.49 14.96 -7.67
C ARG A 447 27.13 15.11 -9.16
N ILE A 448 27.15 14.02 -9.93
CA ILE A 448 26.84 14.03 -11.36
C ILE A 448 25.40 14.50 -11.60
N VAL A 449 24.46 14.12 -10.75
CA VAL A 449 23.06 14.55 -10.83
C VAL A 449 22.72 15.75 -9.95
N ALA A 450 23.71 16.36 -9.30
CA ALA A 450 23.50 17.54 -8.44
C ALA A 450 22.85 18.75 -9.15
N PRO A 451 23.03 18.98 -10.47
CA PRO A 451 22.31 20.04 -11.17
C PRO A 451 20.79 19.95 -11.06
N ALA A 452 20.22 18.75 -10.87
CA ALA A 452 18.79 18.54 -10.70
C ALA A 452 18.27 18.88 -9.28
N ASN A 453 19.16 19.06 -8.28
CA ASN A 453 18.73 19.31 -6.89
C ASN A 453 17.98 20.64 -6.73
N GLU A 454 18.47 21.72 -7.33
CA GLU A 454 17.88 23.04 -7.15
C GLU A 454 16.50 23.18 -7.84
N PRO A 455 16.30 22.72 -9.09
CA PRO A 455 14.98 22.66 -9.68
C PRO A 455 13.99 21.85 -8.86
N LEU A 456 14.39 20.64 -8.39
CA LEU A 456 13.56 19.79 -7.55
C LEU A 456 13.24 20.46 -6.21
N ARG A 457 14.21 21.13 -5.56
CA ARG A 457 14.01 21.86 -4.32
C ARG A 457 12.90 22.93 -4.48
N ARG A 458 12.96 23.73 -5.55
CA ARG A 458 11.94 24.75 -5.84
C ARG A 458 10.55 24.13 -6.01
N PHE A 459 10.49 22.98 -6.66
CA PHE A 459 9.23 22.25 -6.80
C PHE A 459 8.70 21.82 -5.42
N LEU A 460 9.54 21.18 -4.60
CA LEU A 460 9.18 20.72 -3.25
C LEU A 460 8.76 21.88 -2.33
N GLU A 461 9.35 23.06 -2.48
CA GLU A 461 8.96 24.27 -1.75
C GLU A 461 7.51 24.71 -2.04
N GLY A 462 6.98 24.35 -3.20
CA GLY A 462 5.58 24.61 -3.58
C GLY A 462 4.57 23.67 -2.93
N LEU A 463 5.00 22.51 -2.41
CA LEU A 463 4.10 21.51 -1.83
C LEU A 463 3.69 21.82 -0.39
N GLU A 464 2.54 21.28 0.03
CA GLU A 464 2.15 21.24 1.43
C GLU A 464 2.91 20.13 2.14
N ILE A 465 3.84 20.49 3.01
CA ILE A 465 4.62 19.57 3.84
C ILE A 465 4.11 19.65 5.27
N ARG A 466 3.82 18.47 5.85
CA ARG A 466 3.28 18.31 7.21
C ARG A 466 4.29 17.63 8.12
N TRP A 467 4.04 17.61 9.42
CA TRP A 467 4.75 16.76 10.35
C TRP A 467 4.37 15.30 10.13
N PRO A 468 5.33 14.36 10.19
CA PRO A 468 5.02 12.94 10.10
C PRO A 468 4.13 12.49 11.26
N SER A 469 3.16 11.66 10.97
CA SER A 469 2.33 10.94 11.95
C SER A 469 2.95 9.61 12.37
N VAL A 470 3.84 9.06 11.53
CA VAL A 470 4.60 7.83 11.74
C VAL A 470 6.08 8.16 11.56
N PRO A 471 6.98 7.70 12.46
CA PRO A 471 8.42 7.90 12.30
C PRO A 471 8.93 7.42 10.96
N ILE A 472 9.77 8.21 10.33
CA ILE A 472 10.37 7.94 9.02
C ILE A 472 11.85 8.28 9.03
N THR A 473 12.69 7.43 8.44
CA THR A 473 14.14 7.67 8.30
C THR A 473 14.48 8.32 6.97
N ALA A 474 15.53 9.15 6.95
CA ALA A 474 16.02 9.86 5.78
C ALA A 474 17.19 9.13 5.12
N ASN A 475 17.21 9.08 3.79
CA ASN A 475 18.30 8.45 3.04
C ASN A 475 19.66 9.15 3.21
N VAL A 476 19.65 10.47 3.32
CA VAL A 476 20.88 11.29 3.30
C VAL A 476 21.80 11.08 4.49
N ASP A 477 21.25 10.75 5.65
CA ASP A 477 22.01 10.63 6.89
C ASP A 477 21.62 9.42 7.76
N GLY A 478 20.63 8.63 7.34
CA GLY A 478 20.16 7.46 8.04
C GLY A 478 19.44 7.75 9.37
N THR A 479 19.08 9.01 9.66
CA THR A 479 18.40 9.41 10.90
C THR A 479 16.93 9.72 10.65
N PHE A 480 16.13 9.79 11.72
CA PHE A 480 14.73 10.14 11.59
C PHE A 480 14.53 11.58 11.09
N TYR A 481 13.46 11.78 10.32
CA TYR A 481 12.89 13.10 10.10
C TYR A 481 12.33 13.66 11.42
N PRO A 482 12.30 14.99 11.58
CA PRO A 482 11.77 15.58 12.80
C PRO A 482 10.26 15.34 12.94
N MET A 483 9.82 14.91 14.14
CA MET A 483 8.39 14.68 14.46
C MET A 483 7.66 15.94 14.88
N LYS A 484 8.35 16.92 15.46
CA LYS A 484 7.79 18.20 15.92
C LYS A 484 8.83 19.31 15.82
N GLY A 485 8.36 20.54 15.49
CA GLY A 485 9.17 21.76 15.47
C GLY A 485 8.29 22.98 15.21
N GLU A 486 8.84 24.18 15.29
CA GLU A 486 8.15 25.42 14.97
C GLU A 486 7.75 25.48 13.49
N SER A 487 8.55 24.90 12.62
CA SER A 487 8.27 24.77 11.20
C SER A 487 8.81 23.43 10.70
N SER A 488 7.93 22.55 10.20
CA SER A 488 8.31 21.24 9.66
C SER A 488 8.94 21.34 8.27
N LYS A 489 8.45 22.24 7.44
CA LYS A 489 8.82 22.33 6.03
C LYS A 489 10.32 22.58 5.79
N PRO A 490 10.99 23.57 6.39
CA PRO A 490 12.41 23.75 6.20
C PRO A 490 13.25 22.55 6.66
N ALA A 491 12.97 21.99 7.84
CA ALA A 491 13.72 20.89 8.42
C ALA A 491 13.57 19.58 7.60
N ILE A 492 12.40 19.34 7.02
CA ILE A 492 12.17 18.21 6.13
C ILE A 492 12.85 18.43 4.79
N LEU A 493 12.76 19.64 4.22
CA LEU A 493 13.40 19.97 2.95
C LEU A 493 14.93 19.92 3.01
N GLU A 494 15.55 20.25 4.13
CA GLU A 494 17.00 20.11 4.33
C GLU A 494 17.50 18.69 4.15
N LYS A 495 16.68 17.68 4.52
CA LYS A 495 16.98 16.27 4.31
C LYS A 495 16.57 15.79 2.91
N LEU A 496 15.37 16.17 2.45
CA LEU A 496 14.80 15.64 1.22
C LEU A 496 15.44 16.22 -0.06
N ALA A 497 15.66 17.53 -0.11
CA ALA A 497 16.11 18.20 -1.34
C ALA A 497 17.47 17.70 -1.86
N PRO A 498 18.50 17.41 -1.02
CA PRO A 498 19.77 16.88 -1.48
C PRO A 498 19.76 15.37 -1.75
N GLN A 499 18.68 14.64 -1.43
CA GLN A 499 18.59 13.18 -1.46
C GLN A 499 19.05 12.57 -2.78
N MET A 500 18.68 13.17 -3.90
CA MET A 500 18.95 12.65 -5.23
C MET A 500 20.44 12.61 -5.59
N ALA A 501 21.24 13.56 -5.05
CA ALA A 501 22.68 13.68 -5.29
C ALA A 501 23.52 13.27 -4.06
N SER A 502 22.90 12.74 -3.02
CA SER A 502 23.55 12.26 -1.79
C SER A 502 23.51 10.73 -1.71
N SER A 503 24.47 10.14 -0.99
CA SER A 503 24.47 8.70 -0.73
C SER A 503 23.20 8.25 -0.01
N VAL A 504 22.75 7.04 -0.30
CA VAL A 504 21.69 6.36 0.44
C VAL A 504 22.32 5.58 1.61
N GLU A 505 22.11 6.06 2.82
CA GLU A 505 22.62 5.48 4.06
C GLU A 505 21.68 4.35 4.57
N TRP A 506 21.39 3.36 3.70
CA TRP A 506 20.36 2.35 4.01
C TRP A 506 20.71 1.49 5.22
N THR A 507 21.95 1.02 5.32
CA THR A 507 22.41 0.25 6.50
C THR A 507 22.16 1.02 7.79
N LYS A 508 22.52 2.32 7.81
CA LYS A 508 22.33 3.17 8.99
C LYS A 508 20.84 3.43 9.28
N GLN A 509 19.98 3.53 8.24
CA GLN A 509 18.53 3.62 8.46
C GLN A 509 18.01 2.39 9.21
N ILE A 510 18.43 1.18 8.79
CA ILE A 510 18.03 -0.07 9.45
C ILE A 510 18.50 -0.09 10.90
N GLU A 511 19.77 0.27 11.17
CA GLU A 511 20.33 0.37 12.52
C GLU A 511 19.53 1.38 13.37
N THR A 512 19.28 2.58 12.85
CA THR A 512 18.49 3.63 13.55
C THR A 512 17.06 3.20 13.89
N MET A 513 16.44 2.35 13.07
CA MET A 513 15.09 1.84 13.35
C MET A 513 15.09 0.65 14.31
N TYR A 514 16.21 -0.09 14.39
CA TYR A 514 16.36 -1.23 15.29
C TYR A 514 16.66 -0.82 16.73
N ASP A 515 17.46 0.23 16.94
CA ASP A 515 17.80 0.82 18.24
C ASP A 515 16.61 1.58 18.87
#